data_2aa400d18ffe52735aea883b101c3e27
#
_entry.id   2aa400d18ffe52735aea883b101c3e27
#
_cell.length_a   1.000
_cell.length_b   1.000
_cell.length_c   1.000
_cell.angle_alpha   90.00
_cell.angle_beta   90.00
_cell.angle_gamma   90.00
#
_symmetry.space_group_name_H-M   'P 1'
#
loop_
_entity.id
_entity.type
_entity.pdbx_description
1 polymer ?
#
loop_
_entity_poly.entity_id
_entity_poly.type
_entity_poly.pdbx_seq_one_letter_code
_entity_poly.pdbx_strand_id
1 'polypeptide(L)'
;MATLDLGKIKQVWRGTYNNGTAYTVDDLVEYTDSGITSTYICVANSTGNAPSSSGTAHASWNYVAKGVADPIPSQSGNAGKFLKTDGTNLSYDDAGGGKVLQVQHMRTLNTVTITSGSRQTIGGLNLDITPQTNSKVLMELEVHYRLPALGSFGTNGEGFGIGVHRTPSGGSSTQVYQSRGGSGHDLMQIVNNVTSSCYGRASWWYLDTSPGGDGSTALTYSVKANCHHSRSVVFNDFDSSITLTEIGA
;
A
#
# COMPACT_ATOMS: atom_id res chain seq x y z
N MET A 1 68.85 49.08 -0.21
CA MET A 1 67.81 48.32 0.47
C MET A 1 66.99 47.58 -0.62
N ALA A 2 66.89 46.27 -0.54
CA ALA A 2 66.02 45.55 -1.44
C ALA A 2 64.59 45.75 -0.96
N THR A 3 63.69 46.23 -1.85
CA THR A 3 62.28 46.39 -1.57
C THR A 3 61.65 44.97 -1.78
N LEU A 4 61.10 44.39 -0.73
CA LEU A 4 60.34 43.15 -0.84
C LEU A 4 58.95 43.51 -1.38
N ASP A 5 58.69 43.20 -2.66
CA ASP A 5 57.35 43.30 -3.19
C ASP A 5 56.56 42.07 -2.72
N LEU A 6 55.65 42.28 -1.78
CA LEU A 6 54.81 41.23 -1.22
C LEU A 6 53.65 40.80 -2.14
N GLY A 7 53.57 41.42 -3.34
CA GLY A 7 52.46 41.15 -4.27
C GLY A 7 51.08 41.53 -3.70
N LYS A 8 50.01 41.11 -4.35
CA LYS A 8 48.65 41.22 -3.82
C LYS A 8 48.42 40.16 -2.72
N ILE A 9 48.43 40.60 -1.48
CA ILE A 9 48.19 39.73 -0.30
C ILE A 9 46.69 39.52 -0.07
N LYS A 10 45.82 40.12 -0.88
CA LYS A 10 44.38 40.12 -0.65
C LYS A 10 43.62 39.73 -1.90
N GLN A 11 42.89 38.60 -1.83
CA GLN A 11 41.87 38.27 -2.81
C GLN A 11 40.76 39.31 -2.78
N VAL A 12 40.26 39.71 -3.94
CA VAL A 12 39.23 40.73 -4.09
C VAL A 12 37.94 40.12 -4.58
N TRP A 13 36.91 40.14 -3.72
CA TRP A 13 35.58 39.73 -4.12
C TRP A 13 34.96 40.78 -5.05
N ARG A 14 34.57 40.35 -6.26
CA ARG A 14 34.03 41.19 -7.34
C ARG A 14 32.51 40.96 -7.55
N GLY A 15 31.89 40.07 -6.76
CA GLY A 15 30.48 39.70 -6.92
C GLY A 15 30.25 38.72 -8.08
N THR A 16 29.07 38.79 -8.66
CA THR A 16 28.69 37.94 -9.80
C THR A 16 29.52 38.33 -11.04
N TYR A 17 30.03 37.30 -11.76
CA TYR A 17 30.79 37.52 -13.00
C TYR A 17 30.01 38.34 -14.03
N ASN A 18 30.69 39.30 -14.65
CA ASN A 18 30.15 40.10 -15.75
C ASN A 18 31.11 40.04 -16.95
N ASN A 19 30.62 39.67 -18.10
CA ASN A 19 31.41 39.46 -19.32
C ASN A 19 32.12 40.73 -19.81
N GLY A 20 31.60 41.92 -19.52
CA GLY A 20 32.19 43.21 -19.90
C GLY A 20 33.25 43.73 -18.93
N THR A 21 33.46 43.07 -17.78
CA THR A 21 34.41 43.53 -16.75
C THR A 21 35.79 42.91 -16.98
N ALA A 22 36.83 43.73 -16.85
CA ALA A 22 38.21 43.25 -16.81
C ALA A 22 38.55 42.75 -15.40
N TYR A 23 38.97 41.49 -15.31
CA TYR A 23 39.41 40.83 -14.09
C TYR A 23 40.92 40.66 -14.08
N THR A 24 41.49 40.79 -12.92
CA THR A 24 42.93 40.59 -12.68
C THR A 24 43.18 39.40 -11.78
N VAL A 25 44.41 38.89 -11.79
CA VAL A 25 44.82 37.82 -10.88
C VAL A 25 44.39 38.13 -9.44
N ASP A 26 43.86 37.11 -8.71
CA ASP A 26 43.32 37.17 -7.36
C ASP A 26 41.92 37.80 -7.22
N ASP A 27 41.27 38.21 -8.33
CA ASP A 27 39.86 38.56 -8.30
C ASP A 27 39.00 37.32 -8.12
N LEU A 28 38.05 37.37 -7.18
CA LEU A 28 37.07 36.29 -6.92
C LEU A 28 35.71 36.67 -7.47
N VAL A 29 35.05 35.75 -8.10
CA VAL A 29 33.68 35.92 -8.61
C VAL A 29 32.82 34.71 -8.30
N GLU A 30 31.52 34.91 -8.23
CA GLU A 30 30.56 33.80 -8.42
C GLU A 30 30.10 33.75 -9.88
N TYR A 31 29.87 32.55 -10.36
CA TYR A 31 29.32 32.32 -11.70
C TYR A 31 28.46 31.06 -11.72
N THR A 32 27.34 31.14 -12.44
CA THR A 32 26.43 30.02 -12.61
C THR A 32 26.61 29.39 -13.99
N ASP A 33 27.07 28.15 -14.02
CA ASP A 33 27.24 27.35 -15.22
C ASP A 33 26.26 26.16 -15.16
N SER A 34 25.39 26.06 -16.17
CA SER A 34 24.40 24.98 -16.27
C SER A 34 23.54 24.79 -15.01
N GLY A 35 23.16 25.92 -14.37
CA GLY A 35 22.33 25.92 -13.16
C GLY A 35 23.11 25.69 -11.85
N ILE A 36 24.43 25.51 -11.90
CA ILE A 36 25.29 25.30 -10.73
C ILE A 36 26.12 26.54 -10.46
N THR A 37 25.87 27.19 -9.33
CA THR A 37 26.64 28.36 -8.90
C THR A 37 27.92 27.93 -8.19
N SER A 38 29.04 28.46 -8.61
CA SER A 38 30.39 28.19 -8.07
C SER A 38 31.16 29.46 -7.86
N THR A 39 32.17 29.44 -7.00
CA THR A 39 33.11 30.54 -6.77
C THR A 39 34.41 30.24 -7.52
N TYR A 40 34.90 31.27 -8.21
CA TYR A 40 36.13 31.17 -9.02
C TYR A 40 37.12 32.27 -8.62
N ILE A 41 38.40 31.96 -8.81
CA ILE A 41 39.50 32.89 -8.72
C ILE A 41 40.13 33.10 -10.10
N CYS A 42 40.36 34.35 -10.45
CA CYS A 42 41.10 34.71 -11.65
C CYS A 42 42.58 34.37 -11.47
N VAL A 43 43.14 33.56 -12.36
CA VAL A 43 44.56 33.14 -12.34
C VAL A 43 45.37 33.73 -13.50
N ALA A 44 44.68 34.34 -14.46
CA ALA A 44 45.28 35.10 -15.55
C ALA A 44 44.32 36.23 -15.96
N ASN A 45 44.81 37.44 -16.18
CA ASN A 45 43.96 38.56 -16.55
C ASN A 45 42.99 38.19 -17.68
N SER A 46 41.71 38.50 -17.45
CA SER A 46 40.63 38.01 -18.31
C SER A 46 39.55 39.09 -18.50
N THR A 47 39.09 39.22 -19.73
CA THR A 47 37.90 39.99 -20.10
C THR A 47 37.11 39.17 -21.12
N GLY A 48 35.82 39.02 -20.95
CA GLY A 48 34.95 38.33 -21.88
C GLY A 48 35.03 36.79 -21.86
N ASN A 49 35.80 36.19 -20.93
CA ASN A 49 35.89 34.74 -20.80
C ASN A 49 35.15 34.32 -19.53
N ALA A 50 34.02 33.64 -19.69
CA ALA A 50 33.27 33.10 -18.59
C ALA A 50 34.11 32.11 -17.75
N PRO A 51 33.95 32.10 -16.40
CA PRO A 51 34.76 31.25 -15.52
C PRO A 51 34.71 29.76 -15.82
N SER A 52 33.58 29.25 -16.31
CA SER A 52 33.45 27.85 -16.76
C SER A 52 32.42 27.69 -17.88
N SER A 53 32.46 26.55 -18.54
CA SER A 53 31.45 26.10 -19.49
C SER A 53 31.27 24.60 -19.33
N SER A 54 30.03 24.15 -19.19
CA SER A 54 29.68 22.74 -18.99
C SER A 54 30.50 22.06 -17.87
N GLY A 55 30.70 22.76 -16.75
CA GLY A 55 31.43 22.27 -15.58
C GLY A 55 32.96 22.23 -15.69
N THR A 56 33.52 22.75 -16.82
CA THR A 56 34.98 22.85 -17.03
C THR A 56 35.41 24.30 -16.86
N ALA A 57 36.38 24.56 -15.98
CA ALA A 57 36.92 25.92 -15.78
C ALA A 57 37.69 26.39 -17.01
N HIS A 58 37.52 27.68 -17.35
CA HIS A 58 38.33 28.37 -18.38
C HIS A 58 39.77 28.52 -17.90
N ALA A 59 40.75 28.53 -18.81
CA ALA A 59 42.17 28.62 -18.48
C ALA A 59 42.58 29.85 -17.61
N SER A 60 41.80 30.90 -17.65
CA SER A 60 42.02 32.11 -16.80
C SER A 60 41.40 32.03 -15.40
N TRP A 61 40.72 30.91 -15.09
CA TRP A 61 39.96 30.76 -13.86
C TRP A 61 40.19 29.41 -13.20
N ASN A 62 40.22 29.39 -11.89
CA ASN A 62 40.19 28.16 -11.10
C ASN A 62 38.98 28.18 -10.16
N TYR A 63 38.44 26.97 -9.88
CA TYR A 63 37.44 26.82 -8.81
C TYR A 63 38.07 27.10 -7.43
N VAL A 64 37.41 27.92 -6.63
CA VAL A 64 37.67 28.05 -5.19
C VAL A 64 36.69 27.16 -4.42
N ALA A 65 35.42 27.26 -4.77
CA ALA A 65 34.37 26.39 -4.28
C ALA A 65 33.49 25.96 -5.45
N LYS A 66 33.50 24.68 -5.76
CA LYS A 66 32.65 24.09 -6.81
C LYS A 66 31.30 23.76 -6.22
N GLY A 67 30.24 24.37 -6.75
CA GLY A 67 28.88 23.98 -6.45
C GLY A 67 28.58 22.57 -6.96
N VAL A 68 27.61 21.95 -6.38
CA VAL A 68 27.05 20.66 -6.83
C VAL A 68 25.58 20.85 -7.15
N ALA A 69 25.07 20.12 -8.13
CA ALA A 69 23.64 20.04 -8.35
C ALA A 69 22.97 19.47 -7.09
N ASP A 70 21.79 19.96 -6.76
CA ASP A 70 21.01 19.34 -5.69
C ASP A 70 20.69 17.89 -6.12
N PRO A 71 21.18 16.89 -5.39
CA PRO A 71 20.92 15.49 -5.74
C PRO A 71 19.46 15.10 -5.51
N ILE A 72 18.72 15.92 -4.75
CA ILE A 72 17.31 15.63 -4.43
C ILE A 72 16.42 16.21 -5.53
N PRO A 73 15.60 15.39 -6.21
CA PRO A 73 14.64 15.87 -7.18
C PRO A 73 13.64 16.86 -6.55
N SER A 74 13.05 17.73 -7.38
CA SER A 74 12.04 18.70 -6.93
C SER A 74 10.94 18.00 -6.12
N GLN A 75 10.66 18.52 -4.93
CA GLN A 75 9.58 18.02 -4.06
C GLN A 75 8.19 18.52 -4.51
N SER A 76 8.14 19.51 -5.40
CA SER A 76 6.87 20.05 -5.90
C SER A 76 6.07 18.97 -6.63
N GLY A 77 4.81 18.78 -6.26
CA GLY A 77 3.93 17.75 -6.81
C GLY A 77 4.19 16.32 -6.30
N ASN A 78 5.10 16.15 -5.32
CA ASN A 78 5.48 14.84 -4.79
C ASN A 78 5.06 14.62 -3.33
N ALA A 79 4.05 15.36 -2.86
CA ALA A 79 3.49 15.16 -1.52
C ALA A 79 2.97 13.72 -1.35
N GLY A 80 3.36 13.06 -0.26
CA GLY A 80 2.95 11.68 0.04
C GLY A 80 3.76 10.58 -0.65
N LYS A 81 4.71 10.94 -1.53
CA LYS A 81 5.63 9.99 -2.16
C LYS A 81 6.90 9.81 -1.35
N PHE A 82 7.58 8.71 -1.54
CA PHE A 82 8.89 8.45 -0.95
C PHE A 82 10.01 8.59 -1.98
N LEU A 83 11.20 8.95 -1.49
CA LEU A 83 12.41 9.06 -2.30
C LEU A 83 13.00 7.67 -2.53
N LYS A 84 13.24 7.30 -3.79
CA LYS A 84 13.90 6.05 -4.19
C LYS A 84 15.12 6.30 -5.06
N THR A 85 15.97 5.31 -5.19
CA THR A 85 17.10 5.31 -6.13
C THR A 85 17.06 4.06 -7.02
N ASP A 86 17.49 4.22 -8.25
CA ASP A 86 17.78 3.12 -9.18
C ASP A 86 19.27 2.70 -9.14
N GLY A 87 20.04 3.23 -8.19
CA GLY A 87 21.49 3.07 -8.07
C GLY A 87 22.31 4.18 -8.74
N THR A 88 21.67 5.03 -9.52
CA THR A 88 22.31 6.16 -10.24
C THR A 88 21.58 7.48 -9.94
N ASN A 89 20.26 7.46 -10.00
CA ASN A 89 19.42 8.65 -9.84
C ASN A 89 18.48 8.51 -8.66
N LEU A 90 18.10 9.64 -8.09
CA LEU A 90 17.01 9.76 -7.12
C LEU A 90 15.73 10.15 -7.83
N SER A 91 14.61 9.57 -7.42
CA SER A 91 13.27 9.90 -7.93
C SER A 91 12.23 9.73 -6.84
N TYR A 92 11.07 10.36 -6.99
CA TYR A 92 9.93 10.12 -6.12
C TYR A 92 9.00 9.06 -6.72
N ASP A 93 8.51 8.17 -5.88
CA ASP A 93 7.56 7.14 -6.27
C ASP A 93 6.45 7.00 -5.23
N ASP A 94 5.32 6.49 -5.67
CA ASP A 94 4.24 6.16 -4.77
C ASP A 94 4.64 4.95 -3.92
N ALA A 95 4.16 4.89 -2.67
CA ALA A 95 4.33 3.69 -1.86
C ALA A 95 3.74 2.52 -2.64
N GLY A 96 4.60 1.58 -3.06
CA GLY A 96 4.21 0.42 -3.86
C GLY A 96 3.06 -0.35 -3.22
N GLY A 97 2.34 -1.11 -4.05
CA GLY A 97 1.15 -1.88 -3.67
C GLY A 97 1.34 -2.72 -2.42
N GLY A 98 0.27 -2.95 -1.70
CA GLY A 98 0.27 -3.67 -0.42
C GLY A 98 -0.01 -2.78 0.81
N LYS A 99 -0.22 -1.48 0.61
CA LYS A 99 -0.64 -0.57 1.68
C LYS A 99 -2.03 -0.96 2.19
N VAL A 100 -2.16 -1.18 3.49
CA VAL A 100 -3.47 -1.29 4.14
C VAL A 100 -4.13 0.09 4.11
N LEU A 101 -5.27 0.20 3.42
CA LEU A 101 -6.01 1.45 3.25
C LEU A 101 -7.08 1.60 4.32
N GLN A 102 -7.78 0.51 4.66
CA GLN A 102 -8.76 0.48 5.74
C GLN A 102 -8.90 -0.94 6.30
N VAL A 103 -9.37 -1.02 7.53
CA VAL A 103 -9.73 -2.28 8.20
C VAL A 103 -11.11 -2.09 8.81
N GLN A 104 -12.01 -3.02 8.50
CA GLN A 104 -13.32 -3.13 9.13
C GLN A 104 -13.38 -4.43 9.92
N HIS A 105 -13.97 -4.40 11.10
CA HIS A 105 -14.08 -5.57 11.96
C HIS A 105 -15.43 -5.61 12.66
N MET A 106 -15.99 -6.82 12.74
CA MET A 106 -17.22 -7.05 13.48
C MET A 106 -17.17 -8.37 14.24
N ARG A 107 -17.72 -8.37 15.44
CA ARG A 107 -18.05 -9.55 16.25
C ARG A 107 -19.55 -9.69 16.41
N THR A 108 -20.03 -10.92 16.50
CA THR A 108 -21.45 -11.20 16.76
C THR A 108 -21.62 -12.38 17.70
N LEU A 109 -22.65 -12.30 18.54
CA LEU A 109 -23.23 -13.36 19.36
C LEU A 109 -24.66 -13.67 18.90
N ASN A 110 -25.06 -13.15 17.73
CA ASN A 110 -26.42 -13.32 17.23
C ASN A 110 -26.62 -14.76 16.74
N THR A 111 -27.06 -15.62 17.64
CA THR A 111 -27.28 -17.06 17.38
C THR A 111 -28.31 -17.25 16.27
N VAL A 112 -27.98 -18.08 15.30
CA VAL A 112 -28.86 -18.45 14.19
C VAL A 112 -28.81 -19.94 13.96
N THR A 113 -29.98 -20.55 13.71
CA THR A 113 -30.10 -21.95 13.32
C THR A 113 -30.38 -22.06 11.84
N ILE A 114 -29.53 -22.76 11.11
CA ILE A 114 -29.69 -23.05 9.68
C ILE A 114 -30.19 -24.51 9.55
N THR A 115 -31.30 -24.68 8.85
CA THR A 115 -31.92 -25.99 8.60
C THR A 115 -32.10 -26.28 7.11
N SER A 116 -31.70 -25.37 6.25
CA SER A 116 -31.94 -25.41 4.81
C SER A 116 -30.74 -25.96 4.03
N GLY A 117 -30.99 -26.77 3.02
CA GLY A 117 -30.00 -27.14 2.01
C GLY A 117 -29.60 -25.95 1.11
N SER A 118 -30.43 -24.91 1.04
CA SER A 118 -30.07 -23.63 0.37
C SER A 118 -29.34 -22.71 1.32
N ARG A 119 -28.39 -21.94 0.79
CA ARG A 119 -27.59 -21.03 1.60
C ARG A 119 -28.42 -19.90 2.19
N GLN A 120 -28.34 -19.76 3.49
CA GLN A 120 -28.96 -18.70 4.28
C GLN A 120 -27.89 -17.86 4.98
N THR A 121 -28.16 -16.58 5.17
CA THR A 121 -27.23 -15.68 5.86
C THR A 121 -27.06 -16.10 7.32
N ILE A 122 -25.82 -16.22 7.76
CA ILE A 122 -25.50 -16.33 9.18
C ILE A 122 -25.71 -14.95 9.80
N GLY A 123 -26.73 -14.81 10.63
CA GLY A 123 -27.13 -13.52 11.20
C GLY A 123 -25.97 -12.83 11.93
N GLY A 124 -25.77 -11.56 11.60
CA GLY A 124 -24.71 -10.74 12.19
C GLY A 124 -23.31 -10.94 11.59
N LEU A 125 -23.11 -11.81 10.62
CA LEU A 125 -21.85 -11.93 9.87
C LEU A 125 -21.97 -11.28 8.48
N ASN A 126 -22.22 -9.99 8.48
CA ASN A 126 -22.23 -9.14 7.28
C ASN A 126 -21.55 -7.82 7.62
N LEU A 127 -20.61 -7.40 6.79
CA LEU A 127 -19.77 -6.25 7.04
C LEU A 127 -19.56 -5.47 5.76
N ASP A 128 -19.63 -4.15 5.87
CA ASP A 128 -19.46 -3.22 4.75
C ASP A 128 -18.04 -2.71 4.68
N ILE A 129 -17.55 -2.53 3.47
CA ILE A 129 -16.30 -1.86 3.15
C ILE A 129 -16.45 -1.07 1.85
N THR A 130 -15.77 0.08 1.71
CA THR A 130 -15.81 0.91 0.51
C THR A 130 -14.42 0.96 -0.13
N PRO A 131 -14.06 -0.06 -0.94
CA PRO A 131 -12.70 -0.18 -1.46
C PRO A 131 -12.42 0.83 -2.58
N GLN A 132 -11.17 1.28 -2.67
CA GLN A 132 -10.68 2.10 -3.77
C GLN A 132 -10.57 1.30 -5.07
N THR A 133 -10.48 2.01 -6.19
CA THR A 133 -10.25 1.40 -7.50
C THR A 133 -8.94 0.59 -7.49
N ASN A 134 -8.97 -0.61 -8.08
CA ASN A 134 -7.86 -1.56 -8.17
C ASN A 134 -7.35 -2.13 -6.84
N SER A 135 -7.95 -1.79 -5.71
CA SER A 135 -7.60 -2.43 -4.43
C SER A 135 -8.14 -3.86 -4.35
N LYS A 136 -7.64 -4.60 -3.38
CA LYS A 136 -8.06 -5.96 -3.03
C LYS A 136 -8.66 -5.96 -1.64
N VAL A 137 -9.51 -6.93 -1.33
CA VAL A 137 -10.07 -7.09 0.02
C VAL A 137 -9.68 -8.46 0.57
N LEU A 138 -8.84 -8.45 1.60
CA LEU A 138 -8.58 -9.65 2.40
C LEU A 138 -9.69 -9.78 3.43
N MET A 139 -10.34 -10.93 3.43
CA MET A 139 -11.33 -11.31 4.41
C MET A 139 -10.76 -12.37 5.35
N GLU A 140 -10.85 -12.14 6.64
CA GLU A 140 -10.55 -13.10 7.70
C GLU A 140 -11.84 -13.39 8.44
N LEU A 141 -12.16 -14.65 8.62
CA LEU A 141 -13.41 -15.11 9.16
C LEU A 141 -13.18 -16.16 10.24
N GLU A 142 -13.86 -15.97 11.36
CA GLU A 142 -13.93 -16.94 12.43
C GLU A 142 -15.38 -17.19 12.80
N VAL A 143 -15.84 -18.44 12.67
CA VAL A 143 -17.23 -18.81 12.88
C VAL A 143 -17.33 -19.93 13.90
N HIS A 144 -18.04 -19.68 14.98
CA HIS A 144 -18.45 -20.69 15.92
C HIS A 144 -19.72 -21.40 15.47
N TYR A 145 -19.70 -22.70 15.57
CA TYR A 145 -20.85 -23.55 15.26
C TYR A 145 -21.08 -24.60 16.32
N ARG A 146 -22.33 -25.04 16.41
CA ARG A 146 -22.77 -26.17 17.19
C ARG A 146 -23.64 -27.09 16.31
N LEU A 147 -23.27 -28.34 16.24
CA LEU A 147 -24.14 -29.41 15.72
C LEU A 147 -24.91 -29.98 16.90
N PRO A 148 -26.23 -29.87 16.93
CA PRO A 148 -27.05 -30.48 18.00
C PRO A 148 -26.87 -31.98 18.05
N ALA A 149 -27.16 -32.60 19.20
CA ALA A 149 -27.22 -34.05 19.31
C ALA A 149 -28.32 -34.60 18.39
N LEU A 150 -27.96 -35.47 17.45
CA LEU A 150 -28.81 -35.85 16.32
C LEU A 150 -29.11 -37.36 16.21
N GLY A 151 -28.69 -38.18 17.16
CA GLY A 151 -28.87 -39.61 17.08
C GLY A 151 -28.08 -40.29 15.94
N SER A 152 -28.60 -41.34 15.35
CA SER A 152 -27.94 -42.07 14.27
C SER A 152 -27.90 -41.25 12.97
N PHE A 153 -26.72 -41.16 12.39
CA PHE A 153 -26.52 -40.63 11.04
C PHE A 153 -26.60 -41.77 10.00
N GLY A 154 -27.14 -41.41 8.84
CA GLY A 154 -27.03 -42.31 7.68
C GLY A 154 -25.59 -42.45 7.19
N THR A 155 -25.37 -43.33 6.21
CA THR A 155 -24.05 -43.63 5.64
C THR A 155 -23.35 -42.41 4.99
N ASN A 156 -24.08 -41.32 4.73
CA ASN A 156 -23.58 -40.16 4.01
C ASN A 156 -23.08 -39.04 4.92
N GLY A 157 -23.16 -39.20 6.25
CA GLY A 157 -22.73 -38.15 7.21
C GLY A 157 -23.56 -36.87 7.17
N GLU A 158 -23.34 -36.02 8.16
CA GLU A 158 -23.96 -34.70 8.26
C GLU A 158 -22.89 -33.65 8.18
N GLY A 159 -23.24 -32.49 7.61
CA GLY A 159 -22.28 -31.39 7.47
C GLY A 159 -22.94 -30.08 7.11
N PHE A 160 -22.11 -29.07 6.98
CA PHE A 160 -22.52 -27.77 6.52
C PHE A 160 -21.47 -27.16 5.58
N GLY A 161 -21.94 -26.32 4.68
CA GLY A 161 -21.09 -25.53 3.81
C GLY A 161 -21.18 -24.05 4.16
N ILE A 162 -20.10 -23.33 3.88
CA ILE A 162 -20.07 -21.87 4.03
C ILE A 162 -19.72 -21.22 2.70
N GLY A 163 -20.33 -20.08 2.43
CA GLY A 163 -20.00 -19.23 1.32
C GLY A 163 -20.01 -17.76 1.72
N VAL A 164 -19.23 -16.98 1.01
CA VAL A 164 -19.25 -15.53 1.14
C VAL A 164 -19.82 -14.91 -0.12
N HIS A 165 -20.72 -14.00 0.09
CA HIS A 165 -21.35 -13.22 -0.97
C HIS A 165 -20.95 -11.75 -0.81
N ARG A 166 -20.60 -11.14 -1.90
CA ARG A 166 -20.38 -9.69 -2.00
C ARG A 166 -21.56 -9.05 -2.72
N THR A 167 -22.10 -7.98 -2.15
CA THR A 167 -23.23 -7.25 -2.70
C THR A 167 -22.90 -5.77 -2.72
N PRO A 168 -22.74 -5.14 -3.89
CA PRO A 168 -22.64 -3.68 -3.99
C PRO A 168 -23.94 -3.02 -3.52
N SER A 169 -23.85 -1.84 -2.91
CA SER A 169 -25.03 -1.05 -2.53
C SER A 169 -25.93 -0.82 -3.74
N GLY A 170 -27.20 -1.24 -3.65
CA GLY A 170 -28.15 -1.19 -4.76
C GLY A 170 -27.93 -2.21 -5.88
N GLY A 171 -26.94 -3.10 -5.77
CA GLY A 171 -26.58 -4.09 -6.78
C GLY A 171 -26.99 -5.51 -6.45
N SER A 172 -26.58 -6.44 -7.32
CA SER A 172 -26.84 -7.87 -7.16
C SER A 172 -25.77 -8.58 -6.35
N SER A 173 -26.19 -9.57 -5.57
CA SER A 173 -25.31 -10.39 -4.76
C SER A 173 -24.53 -11.39 -5.61
N THR A 174 -23.20 -11.42 -5.48
CA THR A 174 -22.29 -12.35 -6.16
C THR A 174 -21.58 -13.22 -5.12
N GLN A 175 -21.57 -14.54 -5.35
CA GLN A 175 -20.77 -15.42 -4.51
C GLN A 175 -19.29 -15.30 -4.89
N VAL A 176 -18.46 -14.86 -3.94
CA VAL A 176 -17.01 -14.64 -4.15
C VAL A 176 -16.17 -15.77 -3.58
N TYR A 177 -16.69 -16.48 -2.57
CA TYR A 177 -16.04 -17.64 -1.97
C TYR A 177 -17.06 -18.72 -1.65
N GLN A 178 -16.61 -19.97 -1.76
CA GLN A 178 -17.36 -21.14 -1.34
C GLN A 178 -16.38 -22.20 -0.83
N SER A 179 -16.67 -22.74 0.36
CA SER A 179 -15.98 -23.93 0.82
C SER A 179 -16.41 -25.09 -0.06
N ARG A 180 -15.70 -25.43 -1.09
CA ARG A 180 -15.88 -26.48 -2.10
C ARG A 180 -17.29 -26.55 -2.75
N GLY A 181 -17.35 -26.93 -4.01
CA GLY A 181 -18.58 -26.98 -4.79
C GLY A 181 -19.22 -28.36 -4.87
N GLY A 182 -20.49 -28.39 -4.70
CA GLY A 182 -21.40 -29.29 -5.41
C GLY A 182 -22.09 -30.42 -4.66
N SER A 183 -21.61 -30.96 -3.57
CA SER A 183 -22.28 -32.13 -2.92
C SER A 183 -22.46 -32.01 -1.42
N GLY A 184 -22.26 -30.86 -0.89
CA GLY A 184 -22.79 -30.63 0.39
C GLY A 184 -21.96 -30.82 1.63
N HIS A 185 -20.78 -31.35 1.59
CA HIS A 185 -19.96 -31.66 2.77
C HIS A 185 -18.74 -30.75 2.87
N ASP A 186 -18.93 -29.47 2.75
CA ASP A 186 -17.88 -28.59 2.27
C ASP A 186 -16.90 -28.11 3.33
N LEU A 187 -17.30 -27.97 4.57
CA LEU A 187 -16.44 -27.51 5.63
C LEU A 187 -16.31 -28.52 6.77
N MET A 188 -17.38 -29.20 7.10
CA MET A 188 -17.40 -30.21 8.15
C MET A 188 -18.34 -31.32 7.80
N GLN A 189 -17.86 -32.55 7.94
CA GLN A 189 -18.66 -33.75 7.84
C GLN A 189 -18.50 -34.60 9.11
N ILE A 190 -19.60 -35.00 9.71
CA ILE A 190 -19.63 -35.97 10.82
C ILE A 190 -20.28 -37.25 10.34
N VAL A 191 -19.57 -38.36 10.45
CA VAL A 191 -19.96 -39.66 9.88
C VAL A 191 -20.47 -40.62 10.94
N ASN A 192 -20.39 -40.28 12.22
CA ASN A 192 -20.76 -41.15 13.33
C ASN A 192 -21.89 -40.59 14.18
N ASN A 193 -22.54 -41.47 14.96
CA ASN A 193 -23.57 -41.09 15.91
C ASN A 193 -23.06 -40.04 16.90
N VAL A 194 -23.75 -38.93 16.94
CA VAL A 194 -23.49 -37.85 17.91
C VAL A 194 -24.60 -37.85 18.94
N THR A 195 -24.32 -38.43 20.10
CA THR A 195 -25.27 -38.49 21.23
C THR A 195 -25.27 -37.21 22.06
N SER A 196 -24.30 -36.34 21.83
CA SER A 196 -24.16 -35.02 22.47
C SER A 196 -23.91 -33.93 21.43
N SER A 197 -24.23 -32.69 21.76
CA SER A 197 -23.89 -31.56 20.88
C SER A 197 -22.37 -31.47 20.64
N CYS A 198 -21.98 -31.22 19.40
CA CYS A 198 -20.61 -31.02 18.98
C CYS A 198 -20.40 -29.53 18.71
N TYR A 199 -19.47 -28.94 19.42
CA TYR A 199 -19.08 -27.53 19.26
C TYR A 199 -17.78 -27.44 18.49
N GLY A 200 -17.66 -26.41 17.66
CA GLY A 200 -16.43 -26.17 16.92
C GLY A 200 -16.29 -24.71 16.50
N ARG A 201 -15.09 -24.42 16.01
CA ARG A 201 -14.72 -23.16 15.44
C ARG A 201 -14.09 -23.41 14.07
N ALA A 202 -14.51 -22.67 13.08
CA ALA A 202 -13.91 -22.66 11.74
C ALA A 202 -13.32 -21.29 11.46
N SER A 203 -12.04 -21.27 11.09
CA SER A 203 -11.33 -20.06 10.72
C SER A 203 -10.74 -20.22 9.34
N TRP A 204 -10.88 -19.21 8.50
CA TRP A 204 -10.23 -19.15 7.19
C TRP A 204 -10.09 -17.71 6.72
N TRP A 205 -9.33 -17.54 5.67
CA TRP A 205 -9.15 -16.28 4.99
C TRP A 205 -9.36 -16.44 3.49
N TYR A 206 -9.75 -15.35 2.84
CA TYR A 206 -9.97 -15.28 1.41
C TYR A 206 -9.56 -13.88 0.91
N LEU A 207 -8.81 -13.84 -0.19
CA LEU A 207 -8.45 -12.59 -0.85
C LEU A 207 -9.33 -12.39 -2.08
N ASP A 208 -10.23 -11.42 -2.01
CA ASP A 208 -10.96 -10.93 -3.17
C ASP A 208 -10.04 -10.00 -3.97
N THR A 209 -9.53 -10.51 -5.08
CA THR A 209 -8.56 -9.80 -5.92
C THR A 209 -9.19 -8.81 -6.89
N SER A 210 -10.51 -8.82 -7.02
CA SER A 210 -11.26 -7.95 -7.93
C SER A 210 -12.60 -7.57 -7.32
N PRO A 211 -12.61 -6.82 -6.20
CA PRO A 211 -13.84 -6.45 -5.51
C PRO A 211 -14.72 -5.51 -6.34
N GLY A 212 -14.15 -4.79 -7.32
CA GLY A 212 -14.87 -3.78 -8.09
C GLY A 212 -15.07 -2.49 -7.32
N GLY A 213 -14.14 -2.16 -6.40
CA GLY A 213 -14.18 -0.91 -5.65
C GLY A 213 -14.02 0.32 -6.55
N ASP A 214 -14.67 1.41 -6.19
CA ASP A 214 -14.63 2.72 -6.87
C ASP A 214 -14.36 3.89 -5.91
N GLY A 215 -14.12 3.58 -4.63
CA GLY A 215 -13.90 4.56 -3.58
C GLY A 215 -15.17 5.23 -3.05
N SER A 216 -16.35 4.87 -3.55
CA SER A 216 -17.63 5.50 -3.19
C SER A 216 -18.75 4.51 -2.89
N THR A 217 -18.79 3.37 -3.57
CA THR A 217 -19.83 2.35 -3.41
C THR A 217 -19.45 1.37 -2.31
N ALA A 218 -20.30 1.26 -1.28
CA ALA A 218 -20.14 0.26 -0.25
C ALA A 218 -20.41 -1.15 -0.80
N LEU A 219 -19.55 -2.09 -0.43
CA LEU A 219 -19.66 -3.52 -0.72
C LEU A 219 -19.96 -4.26 0.58
N THR A 220 -21.10 -4.92 0.67
CA THR A 220 -21.44 -5.78 1.80
C THR A 220 -20.92 -7.18 1.56
N TYR A 221 -20.04 -7.68 2.43
CA TYR A 221 -19.63 -9.08 2.48
C TYR A 221 -20.50 -9.82 3.49
N SER A 222 -21.27 -10.79 3.04
CA SER A 222 -22.20 -11.57 3.86
C SER A 222 -21.79 -13.02 3.90
N VAL A 223 -21.67 -13.59 5.09
CA VAL A 223 -21.41 -15.01 5.29
C VAL A 223 -22.71 -15.78 5.24
N LYS A 224 -22.77 -16.81 4.40
CA LYS A 224 -23.94 -17.67 4.26
C LYS A 224 -23.56 -19.12 4.50
N ALA A 225 -24.48 -19.88 5.08
CA ALA A 225 -24.31 -21.32 5.28
C ALA A 225 -25.51 -22.10 4.76
N ASN A 226 -25.27 -23.38 4.47
CA ASN A 226 -26.30 -24.35 4.21
C ASN A 226 -26.01 -25.61 5.04
N CYS A 227 -27.07 -26.36 5.34
CA CYS A 227 -27.00 -27.60 6.09
C CYS A 227 -27.48 -28.74 5.23
N HIS A 228 -26.88 -29.91 5.40
CA HIS A 228 -27.24 -31.11 4.63
C HIS A 228 -28.26 -32.01 5.33
N HIS A 229 -28.98 -32.77 4.54
CA HIS A 229 -29.89 -33.85 4.99
C HIS A 229 -30.98 -33.42 5.98
N SER A 230 -31.54 -32.20 5.81
CA SER A 230 -32.66 -31.70 6.63
C SER A 230 -32.32 -31.61 8.14
N ARG A 231 -31.08 -31.43 8.47
CA ARG A 231 -30.58 -31.25 9.81
C ARG A 231 -30.46 -29.76 10.16
N SER A 232 -29.91 -29.47 11.33
CA SER A 232 -29.69 -28.09 11.78
C SER A 232 -28.25 -27.89 12.22
N VAL A 233 -27.72 -26.72 11.92
CA VAL A 233 -26.48 -26.19 12.50
C VAL A 233 -26.78 -24.87 13.16
N VAL A 234 -26.33 -24.70 14.38
CA VAL A 234 -26.41 -23.44 15.10
C VAL A 234 -25.11 -22.71 14.96
N PHE A 235 -25.18 -21.46 14.52
CA PHE A 235 -24.02 -20.58 14.38
C PHE A 235 -24.07 -19.48 15.45
N ASN A 236 -22.91 -18.94 15.78
CA ASN A 236 -22.75 -17.82 16.74
C ASN A 236 -23.28 -18.14 18.16
N ASP A 237 -23.26 -19.41 18.57
CA ASP A 237 -23.52 -19.79 19.96
C ASP A 237 -22.44 -19.21 20.90
N PHE A 238 -21.27 -18.96 20.34
CA PHE A 238 -20.17 -18.18 20.91
C PHE A 238 -19.75 -17.11 19.88
N ASP A 239 -18.79 -16.26 20.27
CA ASP A 239 -18.30 -15.19 19.42
C ASP A 239 -17.83 -15.64 18.03
N SER A 240 -18.46 -15.12 17.03
CA SER A 240 -17.97 -15.19 15.64
C SER A 240 -17.54 -13.79 15.16
N SER A 241 -16.60 -13.73 14.27
CA SER A 241 -16.08 -12.45 13.76
C SER A 241 -15.79 -12.50 12.26
N ILE A 242 -15.83 -11.33 11.66
CA ILE A 242 -15.36 -11.08 10.30
C ILE A 242 -14.50 -9.82 10.31
N THR A 243 -13.35 -9.89 9.65
CA THR A 243 -12.49 -8.75 9.39
C THR A 243 -12.30 -8.59 7.88
N LEU A 244 -12.45 -7.37 7.41
CA LEU A 244 -12.17 -6.99 6.03
C LEU A 244 -11.01 -6.00 6.03
N THR A 245 -9.94 -6.33 5.31
CA THR A 245 -8.77 -5.47 5.15
C THR A 245 -8.62 -5.09 3.69
N GLU A 246 -8.71 -3.81 3.39
CA GLU A 246 -8.41 -3.30 2.06
C GLU A 246 -6.91 -3.15 1.85
N ILE A 247 -6.43 -3.73 0.77
CA ILE A 247 -5.02 -3.69 0.34
C ILE A 247 -4.95 -2.90 -0.97
N GLY A 248 -4.30 -1.75 -0.94
CA GLY A 248 -4.08 -0.91 -2.11
C GLY A 248 -3.26 -1.61 -3.20
N ALA A 249 -3.45 -1.16 -4.43
CA ALA A 249 -2.69 -1.61 -5.58
C ALA A 249 -1.21 -1.24 -5.51
#